data_7b5bf8366f166ec0889c220d43892608
#
_entry.id   7b5bf8366f166ec0889c220d43892608
#
_cell.length_a   1.000
_cell.length_b   1.000
_cell.length_c   1.000
_cell.angle_alpha   90.00
_cell.angle_beta   90.00
_cell.angle_gamma   90.00
#
_symmetry.space_group_name_H-M   'P 1'
#
loop_
_entity.id
_entity.type
_entity.pdbx_description
1 polymer ?
#
loop_
_entity_poly.entity_id
_entity_poly.type
_entity_poly.pdbx_seq_one_letter_code
_entity_poly.pdbx_strand_id
1 'polypeptide(L)'
;MTFPTQIPNISPTTDILIIIAIAAVTIVGSMIGAARLKLLSMSIYVGAGIAILAMPLLYSMIGSPGGFLSLVNFKFLALGICIGILGLTGGNAYHHASKNSGVINMVTAALSGLLLVTVSLMMMDPGARGATLNSSATASIIYDTRLAWLLAAPILLMVGGLIHGKRH
;
A
#
# COMPACT_ATOMS: atom_id res chain seq x y z
N MET A 1 -23.60 -27.13 -20.38
CA MET A 1 -22.87 -26.06 -19.68
C MET A 1 -21.91 -26.72 -18.72
N THR A 2 -20.66 -26.90 -19.10
CA THR A 2 -19.59 -27.43 -18.26
C THR A 2 -18.96 -26.28 -17.48
N PHE A 3 -19.24 -26.20 -16.19
CA PHE A 3 -18.54 -25.27 -15.31
C PHE A 3 -17.06 -25.71 -15.24
N PRO A 4 -16.11 -24.83 -15.52
CA PRO A 4 -14.71 -25.15 -15.32
C PRO A 4 -14.43 -25.24 -13.82
N THR A 5 -14.44 -26.43 -13.27
CA THR A 5 -13.93 -26.74 -11.92
C THR A 5 -12.39 -26.72 -11.94
N GLN A 6 -11.78 -25.62 -12.32
CA GLN A 6 -10.39 -25.39 -11.94
C GLN A 6 -10.40 -24.93 -10.50
N ILE A 7 -10.17 -25.86 -9.58
CA ILE A 7 -9.78 -25.52 -8.21
C ILE A 7 -8.52 -24.67 -8.33
N PRO A 8 -8.55 -23.39 -7.90
CA PRO A 8 -7.36 -22.55 -7.97
C PRO A 8 -6.24 -23.25 -7.21
N ASN A 9 -5.11 -23.37 -7.85
CA ASN A 9 -3.92 -23.99 -7.24
C ASN A 9 -3.36 -23.02 -6.21
N ILE A 10 -4.01 -22.95 -5.03
CA ILE A 10 -3.69 -22.01 -3.95
C ILE A 10 -2.30 -22.35 -3.45
N SER A 11 -1.36 -21.47 -3.70
CA SER A 11 0.00 -21.58 -3.17
C SER A 11 0.02 -20.98 -1.76
N PRO A 12 0.11 -21.79 -0.71
CA PRO A 12 0.15 -21.29 0.67
C PRO A 12 1.33 -20.35 0.92
N THR A 13 2.40 -20.45 0.13
CA THR A 13 3.58 -19.59 0.23
C THR A 13 3.26 -18.13 -0.13
N THR A 14 2.42 -17.88 -1.13
CA THR A 14 2.05 -16.52 -1.54
C THR A 14 1.16 -15.85 -0.48
N ASP A 15 0.21 -16.58 0.09
CA ASP A 15 -0.63 -16.09 1.18
C ASP A 15 0.20 -15.72 2.41
N ILE A 16 1.13 -16.59 2.81
CA ILE A 16 2.03 -16.36 3.93
C ILE A 16 2.88 -15.10 3.70
N LEU A 17 3.44 -14.92 2.50
CA LEU A 17 4.25 -13.74 2.17
C LEU A 17 3.44 -12.44 2.27
N ILE A 18 2.20 -12.43 1.80
CA ILE A 18 1.31 -11.26 1.92
C ILE A 18 1.01 -10.95 3.38
N ILE A 19 0.67 -11.97 4.18
CA ILE A 19 0.39 -11.81 5.61
C ILE A 19 1.63 -11.31 6.35
N ILE A 20 2.81 -11.86 6.06
CA ILE A 20 4.08 -11.39 6.65
C ILE A 20 4.35 -9.93 6.26
N ALA A 21 4.12 -9.55 5.01
CA ALA A 21 4.31 -8.16 4.57
C ALA A 21 3.40 -7.20 5.33
N ILE A 22 2.10 -7.53 5.47
CA ILE A 22 1.15 -6.73 6.25
C ILE A 22 1.56 -6.67 7.72
N ALA A 23 1.93 -7.81 8.32
CA ALA A 23 2.37 -7.88 9.70
C ALA A 23 3.64 -7.03 9.95
N ALA A 24 4.62 -7.11 9.05
CA ALA A 24 5.85 -6.31 9.12
C ALA A 24 5.55 -4.81 9.09
N VAL A 25 4.70 -4.36 8.14
CA VAL A 25 4.27 -2.94 8.08
C VAL A 25 3.50 -2.55 9.34
N THR A 26 2.67 -3.44 9.88
CA THR A 26 1.90 -3.19 11.11
C THR A 26 2.82 -3.03 12.31
N ILE A 27 3.80 -3.93 12.48
CA ILE A 27 4.75 -3.88 13.60
C ILE A 27 5.61 -2.62 13.49
N VAL A 28 6.26 -2.41 12.35
CA VAL A 28 7.11 -1.24 12.12
C VAL A 28 6.29 0.05 12.25
N GLY A 29 5.11 0.11 11.64
CA GLY A 29 4.22 1.27 11.71
C GLY A 29 3.76 1.59 13.12
N SER A 30 3.46 0.59 13.95
CA SER A 30 3.08 0.81 15.34
C SER A 30 4.21 1.40 16.20
N MET A 31 5.47 1.12 15.83
CA MET A 31 6.66 1.63 16.52
C MET A 31 7.04 3.06 16.12
N ILE A 32 6.69 3.47 14.89
CA ILE A 32 7.13 4.78 14.33
C ILE A 32 6.33 5.97 14.90
N GLY A 33 5.16 5.70 15.47
CA GLY A 33 4.26 6.71 16.02
C GLY A 33 3.26 7.29 15.02
N ALA A 34 2.15 7.83 15.56
CA ALA A 34 0.97 8.23 14.78
C ALA A 34 1.25 9.25 13.67
N ALA A 35 2.10 10.23 13.93
CA ALA A 35 2.39 11.28 12.97
C ALA A 35 3.14 10.76 11.74
N ARG A 36 4.17 9.93 11.94
CA ARG A 36 4.93 9.31 10.86
C ARG A 36 4.08 8.30 10.09
N LEU A 37 3.18 7.61 10.79
CA LEU A 37 2.26 6.66 10.17
C LEU A 37 1.26 7.35 9.24
N LYS A 38 0.76 8.55 9.61
CA LYS A 38 -0.05 9.39 8.72
C LYS A 38 0.72 9.78 7.47
N LEU A 39 1.97 10.20 7.61
CA LEU A 39 2.84 10.52 6.48
C LEU A 39 3.10 9.31 5.59
N LEU A 40 3.33 8.13 6.18
CA LEU A 40 3.48 6.88 5.44
C LEU A 40 2.22 6.59 4.60
N SER A 41 1.04 6.67 5.18
CA SER A 41 -0.22 6.47 4.45
C SER A 41 -0.39 7.49 3.32
N MET A 42 -0.12 8.78 3.57
CA MET A 42 -0.19 9.83 2.55
C MET A 42 0.83 9.60 1.43
N SER A 43 2.06 9.19 1.76
CA SER A 43 3.10 8.90 0.77
C SER A 43 2.74 7.72 -0.14
N ILE A 44 2.07 6.69 0.40
CA ILE A 44 1.54 5.58 -0.40
C ILE A 44 0.50 6.09 -1.40
N TYR A 45 -0.44 6.97 -1.00
CA TYR A 45 -1.43 7.54 -1.91
C TYR A 45 -0.81 8.41 -3.00
N VAL A 46 0.09 9.32 -2.63
CA VAL A 46 0.78 10.19 -3.57
C VAL A 46 1.63 9.35 -4.53
N GLY A 47 2.41 8.40 -3.99
CA GLY A 47 3.22 7.50 -4.78
C GLY A 47 2.40 6.62 -5.72
N ALA A 48 1.25 6.10 -5.26
CA ALA A 48 0.32 5.35 -6.11
C ALA A 48 -0.26 6.20 -7.23
N GLY A 49 -0.67 7.43 -6.93
CA GLY A 49 -1.16 8.38 -7.94
C GLY A 49 -0.10 8.67 -9.01
N ILE A 50 1.12 8.97 -8.60
CA ILE A 50 2.24 9.20 -9.53
C ILE A 50 2.54 7.93 -10.34
N ALA A 51 2.63 6.78 -9.69
CA ALA A 51 2.96 5.52 -10.35
C ALA A 51 1.90 5.07 -11.36
N ILE A 52 0.62 5.30 -11.08
CA ILE A 52 -0.48 4.87 -11.95
C ILE A 52 -0.72 5.89 -13.07
N LEU A 53 -0.66 7.19 -12.79
CA LEU A 53 -1.03 8.24 -13.73
C LEU A 53 0.17 8.81 -14.51
N ALA A 54 1.26 9.13 -13.82
CA ALA A 54 2.39 9.82 -14.44
C ALA A 54 3.44 8.86 -15.05
N MET A 55 3.70 7.70 -14.40
CA MET A 55 4.75 6.80 -14.87
C MET A 55 4.52 6.21 -16.26
N PRO A 56 3.30 5.82 -16.68
CA PRO A 56 3.08 5.35 -18.05
C PRO A 56 3.43 6.41 -19.10
N LEU A 57 3.14 7.69 -18.84
CA LEU A 57 3.47 8.80 -19.73
C LEU A 57 4.99 9.01 -19.81
N LEU A 58 5.66 9.08 -18.64
CA LEU A 58 7.12 9.23 -18.59
C LEU A 58 7.83 8.05 -19.24
N TYR A 59 7.35 6.84 -19.04
CA TYR A 59 7.91 5.63 -19.62
C TYR A 59 7.82 5.64 -21.16
N SER A 60 6.70 6.10 -21.71
CA SER A 60 6.55 6.25 -23.15
C SER A 60 7.47 7.34 -23.73
N MET A 61 7.69 8.44 -23.02
CA MET A 61 8.60 9.53 -23.42
C MET A 61 10.07 9.10 -23.46
N ILE A 62 10.48 8.15 -22.61
CA ILE A 62 11.86 7.62 -22.58
C ILE A 62 12.09 6.53 -23.64
N GLY A 63 11.08 6.20 -24.47
CA GLY A 63 11.19 5.19 -25.52
C GLY A 63 10.93 3.77 -25.04
N SER A 64 10.22 3.60 -23.92
CA SER A 64 9.79 2.31 -23.37
C SER A 64 10.94 1.30 -23.21
N PRO A 65 11.97 1.61 -22.43
CA PRO A 65 13.10 0.73 -22.22
C PRO A 65 12.63 -0.61 -21.64
N GLY A 66 13.06 -1.72 -22.23
CA GLY A 66 12.70 -3.07 -21.79
C GLY A 66 13.59 -3.58 -20.63
N GLY A 67 13.39 -4.84 -20.24
CA GLY A 67 14.22 -5.52 -19.26
C GLY A 67 14.01 -5.03 -17.83
N PHE A 68 15.10 -4.74 -17.10
CA PHE A 68 15.05 -4.28 -15.71
C PHE A 68 14.26 -2.97 -15.55
N LEU A 69 14.26 -2.10 -16.55
CA LEU A 69 13.49 -0.85 -16.59
C LEU A 69 12.07 -1.06 -17.15
N SER A 70 11.44 -2.19 -16.90
CA SER A 70 10.04 -2.41 -17.27
C SER A 70 9.12 -1.38 -16.59
N LEU A 71 7.96 -1.12 -17.21
CA LEU A 71 6.98 -0.17 -16.69
C LEU A 71 6.57 -0.50 -15.23
N VAL A 72 6.49 -1.78 -14.88
CA VAL A 72 6.14 -2.22 -13.53
C VAL A 72 7.22 -1.80 -12.54
N ASN A 73 8.49 -2.07 -12.84
CA ASN A 73 9.60 -1.68 -11.99
C ASN A 73 9.69 -0.17 -11.85
N PHE A 74 9.39 0.59 -12.91
CA PHE A 74 9.34 2.05 -12.90
C PHE A 74 8.26 2.57 -11.94
N LYS A 75 7.08 1.94 -11.91
CA LYS A 75 6.00 2.26 -10.97
C LYS A 75 6.40 1.99 -9.52
N PHE A 76 7.01 0.81 -9.26
CA PHE A 76 7.48 0.48 -7.91
C PHE A 76 8.61 1.40 -7.43
N LEU A 77 9.51 1.80 -8.32
CA LEU A 77 10.58 2.75 -8.02
C LEU A 77 9.99 4.12 -7.64
N ALA A 78 9.00 4.61 -8.37
CA ALA A 78 8.32 5.87 -8.06
C ALA A 78 7.61 5.81 -6.69
N LEU A 79 6.91 4.71 -6.40
CA LEU A 79 6.28 4.50 -5.11
C LEU A 79 7.33 4.49 -3.98
N GLY A 80 8.43 3.75 -4.15
CA GLY A 80 9.52 3.67 -3.18
C GLY A 80 10.19 5.03 -2.92
N ILE A 81 10.43 5.82 -3.98
CA ILE A 81 10.98 7.18 -3.86
C ILE A 81 10.01 8.09 -3.07
N CYS A 82 8.71 8.06 -3.38
CA CYS A 82 7.72 8.86 -2.67
C CYS A 82 7.66 8.49 -1.18
N ILE A 83 7.65 7.19 -0.85
CA ILE A 83 7.67 6.72 0.53
C ILE A 83 8.98 7.15 1.22
N GLY A 84 10.12 7.03 0.55
CA GLY A 84 11.42 7.42 1.08
C GLY A 84 11.52 8.92 1.36
N ILE A 85 11.18 9.76 0.38
CA ILE A 85 11.26 11.22 0.53
C ILE A 85 10.32 11.71 1.63
N LEU A 86 9.03 11.36 1.56
CA LEU A 86 8.06 11.83 2.55
C LEU A 86 8.28 11.21 3.93
N GLY A 87 8.76 9.97 4.01
CA GLY A 87 9.14 9.32 5.26
C GLY A 87 10.34 9.97 5.93
N LEU A 88 11.36 10.36 5.16
CA LEU A 88 12.57 11.02 5.67
C LEU A 88 12.33 12.50 6.01
N THR A 89 11.67 13.25 5.14
CA THR A 89 11.45 14.70 5.35
C THR A 89 10.42 14.98 6.44
N GLY A 90 9.40 14.14 6.57
CA GLY A 90 8.35 14.31 7.59
C GLY A 90 8.81 13.97 9.01
N GLY A 91 9.92 13.24 9.18
CA GLY A 91 10.40 12.80 10.49
C GLY A 91 10.78 13.93 11.44
N ASN A 92 11.26 15.04 10.92
CA ASN A 92 11.75 16.18 11.71
C ASN A 92 10.64 17.16 12.13
N ALA A 93 9.52 17.20 11.40
CA ALA A 93 8.44 18.15 11.65
C ALA A 93 7.49 17.76 12.81
N TYR A 94 7.55 16.51 13.29
CA TYR A 94 6.55 15.95 14.21
C TYR A 94 7.12 15.40 15.52
N HIS A 95 8.25 15.90 15.98
CA HIS A 95 8.86 15.46 17.26
C HIS A 95 7.96 15.68 18.50
N HIS A 96 6.91 16.48 18.38
CA HIS A 96 5.99 16.81 19.49
C HIS A 96 4.62 16.12 19.43
N ALA A 97 4.42 15.16 18.51
CA ALA A 97 3.12 14.50 18.40
C ALA A 97 2.92 13.46 19.52
N SER A 98 2.02 13.82 20.40
CA SER A 98 1.30 13.06 21.42
C SER A 98 1.45 11.52 21.42
N LYS A 99 1.67 10.95 22.60
CA LYS A 99 1.47 9.54 22.96
C LYS A 99 0.01 9.14 22.69
N ASN A 100 -0.31 8.77 21.46
CA ASN A 100 -1.63 8.23 21.12
C ASN A 100 -1.74 6.78 21.56
N SER A 101 -2.97 6.34 21.81
CA SER A 101 -3.27 4.98 22.20
C SER A 101 -2.67 3.99 21.19
N GLY A 102 -1.87 3.03 21.66
CA GLY A 102 -1.20 2.05 20.82
C GLY A 102 -2.13 1.29 19.87
N VAL A 103 -3.41 1.13 20.26
CA VAL A 103 -4.44 0.46 19.47
C VAL A 103 -4.76 1.22 18.17
N ILE A 104 -4.93 2.55 18.23
CA ILE A 104 -5.21 3.36 17.02
C ILE A 104 -4.03 3.31 16.06
N ASN A 105 -2.80 3.38 16.58
CA ASN A 105 -1.61 3.27 15.76
C ASN A 105 -1.50 1.89 15.10
N MET A 106 -1.81 0.83 15.82
CA MET A 106 -1.78 -0.53 15.28
C MET A 106 -2.81 -0.72 14.16
N VAL A 107 -4.05 -0.25 14.35
CA VAL A 107 -5.10 -0.30 13.32
C VAL A 107 -4.71 0.51 12.10
N THR A 108 -4.18 1.73 12.29
CA THR A 108 -3.75 2.58 11.17
C THR A 108 -2.56 1.96 10.42
N ALA A 109 -1.63 1.31 11.14
CA ALA A 109 -0.50 0.61 10.54
C ALA A 109 -0.95 -0.61 9.72
N ALA A 110 -1.90 -1.40 10.23
CA ALA A 110 -2.47 -2.53 9.52
C ALA A 110 -3.17 -2.10 8.22
N LEU A 111 -3.94 -1.02 8.27
CA LEU A 111 -4.59 -0.45 7.09
C LEU A 111 -3.58 0.11 6.07
N SER A 112 -2.47 0.70 6.53
CA SER A 112 -1.39 1.13 5.63
C SER A 112 -0.72 -0.06 4.95
N GLY A 113 -0.56 -1.18 5.65
CA GLY A 113 -0.07 -2.43 5.08
C GLY A 113 -1.01 -2.99 4.02
N LEU A 114 -2.31 -3.06 4.31
CA LEU A 114 -3.34 -3.48 3.35
C LEU A 114 -3.38 -2.56 2.12
N LEU A 115 -3.28 -1.25 2.33
CA LEU A 115 -3.21 -0.27 1.26
C LEU A 115 -1.99 -0.50 0.37
N LEU A 116 -0.82 -0.72 0.97
CA LEU A 116 0.42 -0.98 0.22
C LEU A 116 0.29 -2.24 -0.64
N VAL A 117 -0.25 -3.34 -0.11
CA VAL A 117 -0.50 -4.57 -0.86
C VAL A 117 -1.50 -4.32 -1.99
N THR A 118 -2.59 -3.60 -1.72
CA THR A 118 -3.60 -3.25 -2.73
C THR A 118 -2.98 -2.48 -3.89
N VAL A 119 -2.21 -1.44 -3.58
CA VAL A 119 -1.52 -0.60 -4.59
C VAL A 119 -0.52 -1.43 -5.37
N SER A 120 0.24 -2.31 -4.70
CA SER A 120 1.20 -3.21 -5.37
C SER A 120 0.50 -4.13 -6.38
N LEU A 121 -0.62 -4.74 -6.01
CA LEU A 121 -1.43 -5.56 -6.91
C LEU A 121 -1.96 -4.77 -8.12
N MET A 122 -2.37 -3.51 -7.90
CA MET A 122 -2.85 -2.64 -8.98
C MET A 122 -1.72 -2.24 -9.96
N MET A 123 -0.48 -2.16 -9.49
CA MET A 123 0.68 -1.79 -10.31
C MET A 123 1.23 -2.95 -11.15
N MET A 124 0.92 -4.20 -10.78
CA MET A 124 1.35 -5.38 -11.53
C MET A 124 0.75 -5.41 -12.93
N ASP A 125 1.48 -6.03 -13.87
CA ASP A 125 0.94 -6.36 -15.18
C ASP A 125 -0.28 -7.28 -15.06
N PRO A 126 -1.27 -7.17 -15.97
CA PRO A 126 -2.50 -7.97 -15.90
C PRO A 126 -2.25 -9.47 -15.81
N GLY A 127 -1.24 -9.99 -16.51
CA GLY A 127 -0.87 -11.41 -16.47
C GLY A 127 -0.29 -11.84 -15.12
N ALA A 128 0.68 -11.09 -14.60
CA ALA A 128 1.29 -11.35 -13.29
C ALA A 128 0.27 -11.20 -12.15
N ARG A 129 -0.58 -10.17 -12.23
CA ARG A 129 -1.67 -9.97 -11.28
C ARG A 129 -2.65 -11.14 -11.32
N GLY A 130 -3.11 -11.56 -12.50
CA GLY A 130 -4.00 -12.72 -12.66
C GLY A 130 -3.40 -13.99 -12.06
N ALA A 131 -2.11 -14.26 -12.33
CA ALA A 131 -1.42 -15.40 -11.72
C ALA A 131 -1.39 -15.31 -10.18
N THR A 132 -1.10 -14.13 -9.63
CA THR A 132 -1.07 -13.91 -8.17
C THR A 132 -2.47 -14.09 -7.55
N LEU A 133 -3.53 -13.53 -8.17
CA LEU A 133 -4.90 -13.66 -7.67
C LEU A 133 -5.39 -15.11 -7.73
N ASN A 134 -4.99 -15.87 -8.75
CA ASN A 134 -5.36 -17.29 -8.86
C ASN A 134 -4.57 -18.21 -7.92
N SER A 135 -3.38 -17.78 -7.49
CA SER A 135 -2.52 -18.55 -6.58
C SER A 135 -2.69 -18.20 -5.10
N SER A 136 -3.39 -17.10 -4.78
CA SER A 136 -3.52 -16.58 -3.41
C SER A 136 -4.94 -16.14 -3.10
N ALA A 137 -5.59 -16.82 -2.16
CA ALA A 137 -6.91 -16.44 -1.67
C ALA A 137 -6.87 -15.06 -0.97
N THR A 138 -5.81 -14.80 -0.22
CA THR A 138 -5.61 -13.52 0.47
C THR A 138 -5.48 -12.36 -0.54
N ALA A 139 -4.68 -12.55 -1.61
CA ALA A 139 -4.55 -11.53 -2.66
C ALA A 139 -5.88 -11.26 -3.35
N SER A 140 -6.66 -12.31 -3.66
CA SER A 140 -7.98 -12.18 -4.27
C SER A 140 -8.92 -11.37 -3.40
N ILE A 141 -9.06 -11.71 -2.11
CA ILE A 141 -9.93 -10.99 -1.17
C ILE A 141 -9.50 -9.51 -1.05
N ILE A 142 -8.20 -9.24 -0.90
CA ILE A 142 -7.70 -7.86 -0.80
C ILE A 142 -7.98 -7.07 -2.08
N TYR A 143 -7.80 -7.69 -3.25
CA TYR A 143 -8.03 -7.04 -4.52
C TYR A 143 -9.51 -6.80 -4.80
N ASP A 144 -10.40 -7.74 -4.46
CA ASP A 144 -11.84 -7.60 -4.64
C ASP A 144 -12.42 -6.52 -3.73
N THR A 145 -11.86 -6.36 -2.53
CA THR A 145 -12.24 -5.32 -1.58
C THR A 145 -11.40 -4.04 -1.69
N ARG A 146 -10.64 -3.86 -2.78
CA ARG A 146 -9.68 -2.75 -2.96
C ARG A 146 -10.26 -1.35 -2.74
N LEU A 147 -11.50 -1.13 -3.15
CA LEU A 147 -12.16 0.17 -2.93
C LEU A 147 -12.36 0.47 -1.45
N ALA A 148 -12.69 -0.54 -0.64
CA ALA A 148 -12.81 -0.38 0.79
C ALA A 148 -11.46 0.03 1.43
N TRP A 149 -10.37 -0.60 1.05
CA TRP A 149 -9.03 -0.27 1.57
C TRP A 149 -8.54 1.10 1.11
N LEU A 150 -8.83 1.47 -0.14
CA LEU A 150 -8.50 2.79 -0.68
C LEU A 150 -9.28 3.92 0.02
N LEU A 151 -10.51 3.66 0.48
CA LEU A 151 -11.34 4.64 1.17
C LEU A 151 -11.11 4.63 2.70
N ALA A 152 -10.82 3.48 3.29
CA ALA A 152 -10.68 3.35 4.74
C ALA A 152 -9.54 4.20 5.32
N ALA A 153 -8.39 4.24 4.65
CA ALA A 153 -7.25 4.97 5.17
C ALA A 153 -7.47 6.51 5.24
N PRO A 154 -7.96 7.21 4.18
CA PRO A 154 -8.25 8.64 4.29
C PRO A 154 -9.36 8.94 5.30
N ILE A 155 -10.39 8.09 5.41
CA ILE A 155 -11.45 8.27 6.41
C ILE A 155 -10.87 8.20 7.83
N LEU A 156 -10.02 7.22 8.12
CA LEU A 156 -9.38 7.12 9.44
C LEU A 156 -8.44 8.29 9.73
N LEU A 157 -7.70 8.77 8.72
CA LEU A 157 -6.86 9.94 8.87
C LEU A 157 -7.67 11.21 9.19
N MET A 158 -8.84 11.38 8.56
CA MET A 158 -9.76 12.47 8.84
C MET A 158 -10.36 12.36 10.25
N VAL A 159 -10.89 11.19 10.62
CA VAL A 159 -11.47 10.96 11.95
C VAL A 159 -10.41 11.15 13.04
N GLY A 160 -9.21 10.60 12.85
CA GLY A 160 -8.10 10.80 13.79
C GLY A 160 -7.70 12.26 13.96
N GLY A 161 -7.79 13.08 12.90
CA GLY A 161 -7.55 14.52 12.93
C GLY A 161 -8.62 15.29 13.72
N LEU A 162 -9.88 14.94 13.52
CA LEU A 162 -11.02 15.58 14.20
C LEU A 162 -11.04 15.31 15.71
N ILE A 163 -10.67 14.10 16.14
CA ILE A 163 -10.61 13.73 17.57
C ILE A 163 -9.50 14.52 18.29
N HIS A 164 -8.40 14.85 17.60
CA HIS A 164 -7.28 15.59 18.18
C HIS A 164 -7.46 17.11 18.18
N GLY A 165 -8.19 17.66 17.22
CA GLY A 165 -8.45 19.10 17.14
C GLY A 165 -9.36 19.65 18.23
N LYS A 166 -10.04 18.80 19.02
CA LYS A 166 -10.94 19.23 20.11
C LYS A 166 -10.28 19.29 21.49
N ARG A 167 -8.97 19.08 21.58
CA ARG A 167 -8.23 19.10 22.88
C ARG A 167 -7.35 20.32 23.10
N HIS A 168 -7.64 21.43 22.38
CA HIS A 168 -7.06 22.75 22.64
C HIS A 168 -8.14 23.73 23.02
#